data_31b90a10b0c40939e6115a8dba61e4e5
#
_entry.id   31b90a10b0c40939e6115a8dba61e4e5
#
_cell.length_a   1.000
_cell.length_b   1.000
_cell.length_c   1.000
_cell.angle_alpha   90.00
_cell.angle_beta   90.00
_cell.angle_gamma   90.00
#
_symmetry.space_group_name_H-M   'P 1'
#
loop_
_entity.id
_entity.type
_entity.pdbx_description
1 polymer ?
#
loop_
_entity_poly.entity_id
_entity_poly.type
_entity_poly.pdbx_seq_one_letter_code
_entity_poly.pdbx_strand_id
1 'polypeptide(L)'
;MEVYCGIETCNCYEAKNSVGQLIYNIKENSGFCTRCCCGPRRCLEIDVLDFTNTAVIHIVRPLRCVHCCWFCCLQEMEVQAPPGTPVAQIRQRWSICHPYFTIYTPEDEPALNLVGPICTESVPCKCDVKFEVRTTNGVAIGAVTKEWGGLVKEYFTDTDTFNVSFPLDLDVNMKAALMAAALLIDYMFFERAYAGKEDRVPGMAG
;
A
#
# COMPACT_ATOMS: atom_id res chain seq x y z
N MET A 1 22.86 -5.41 12.21
CA MET A 1 23.03 -6.88 12.13
C MET A 1 22.08 -7.48 11.08
N GLU A 2 21.69 -6.69 10.07
CA GLU A 2 20.83 -7.11 8.94
C GLU A 2 21.60 -7.68 7.74
N VAL A 3 22.91 -7.50 7.72
CA VAL A 3 23.78 -7.77 6.56
C VAL A 3 24.01 -9.26 6.26
N TYR A 4 23.63 -10.17 7.13
CA TYR A 4 24.00 -11.60 6.98
C TYR A 4 22.87 -12.58 6.65
N CYS A 5 21.59 -12.17 6.66
CA CYS A 5 20.50 -13.12 6.42
C CYS A 5 19.38 -12.67 5.48
N GLY A 6 19.40 -11.45 4.92
CA GLY A 6 18.27 -10.95 4.11
C GLY A 6 16.93 -11.01 4.86
N ILE A 7 16.96 -10.74 6.18
CA ILE A 7 15.76 -10.79 7.03
C ILE A 7 14.98 -9.50 6.82
N GLU A 8 13.87 -9.57 6.10
CA GLU A 8 12.93 -8.46 6.02
C GLU A 8 12.31 -8.21 7.40
N THR A 9 12.41 -6.98 7.89
CA THR A 9 11.76 -6.51 9.12
C THR A 9 10.27 -6.24 8.83
N CYS A 10 9.43 -6.21 9.89
CA CYS A 10 8.03 -5.80 9.75
C CYS A 10 7.96 -4.33 9.38
N ASN A 11 7.12 -4.00 8.41
CA ASN A 11 6.91 -2.61 8.01
C ASN A 11 6.15 -1.84 9.10
N CYS A 12 6.62 -0.63 9.36
CA CYS A 12 5.97 0.31 10.28
C CYS A 12 5.79 1.65 9.56
N TYR A 13 4.58 2.19 9.61
CA TYR A 13 4.25 3.46 8.98
C TYR A 13 3.64 4.42 10.00
N GLU A 14 3.75 5.70 9.73
CA GLU A 14 3.12 6.78 10.50
C GLU A 14 2.11 7.52 9.63
N ALA A 15 0.86 7.59 10.06
CA ALA A 15 -0.15 8.43 9.42
C ALA A 15 -0.22 9.79 10.11
N LYS A 16 0.01 10.85 9.34
CA LYS A 16 -0.02 12.25 9.79
C LYS A 16 -1.12 13.02 9.07
N ASN A 17 -1.70 14.00 9.77
CA ASN A 17 -2.64 14.93 9.12
C ASN A 17 -1.90 15.98 8.29
N SER A 18 -2.66 16.86 7.60
CA SER A 18 -2.12 17.93 6.76
C SER A 18 -1.28 18.96 7.53
N VAL A 19 -1.35 18.99 8.86
CA VAL A 19 -0.57 19.88 9.75
C VAL A 19 0.70 19.16 10.27
N GLY A 20 0.91 17.89 9.89
CA GLY A 20 2.08 17.10 10.31
C GLY A 20 1.94 16.43 11.67
N GLN A 21 0.77 16.45 12.30
CA GLN A 21 0.52 15.77 13.57
C GLN A 21 0.30 14.27 13.33
N LEU A 22 0.96 13.44 14.13
CA LEU A 22 0.78 12.00 14.13
C LEU A 22 -0.64 11.65 14.60
N ILE A 23 -1.38 10.91 13.78
CA ILE A 23 -2.75 10.44 14.09
C ILE A 23 -2.77 8.96 14.38
N TYR A 24 -2.07 8.15 13.57
CA TYR A 24 -2.03 6.70 13.71
C TYR A 24 -0.63 6.16 13.54
N ASN A 25 -0.34 5.09 14.28
CA ASN A 25 0.80 4.21 14.04
C ASN A 25 0.28 2.96 13.34
N ILE A 26 0.91 2.57 12.24
CA ILE A 26 0.51 1.43 11.43
C ILE A 26 1.60 0.37 11.55
N LYS A 27 1.22 -0.84 11.95
CA LYS A 27 2.17 -1.94 12.17
C LYS A 27 1.74 -3.17 11.39
N GLU A 28 2.66 -3.72 10.62
CA GLU A 28 2.50 -5.01 9.99
C GLU A 28 2.64 -6.13 11.04
N ASN A 29 1.69 -7.06 11.04
CA ASN A 29 1.72 -8.27 11.84
C ASN A 29 1.82 -9.48 10.91
N SER A 30 3.02 -9.81 10.47
CA SER A 30 3.30 -10.95 9.59
C SER A 30 4.32 -11.91 10.21
N GLY A 31 4.11 -13.21 9.99
CA GLY A 31 5.02 -14.24 10.48
C GLY A 31 6.39 -14.18 9.80
N PHE A 32 7.47 -14.48 10.55
CA PHE A 32 8.83 -14.52 10.02
C PHE A 32 8.96 -15.45 8.79
N CYS A 33 8.38 -16.66 8.87
CA CYS A 33 8.43 -17.61 7.76
C CYS A 33 7.72 -17.09 6.50
N THR A 34 6.60 -16.38 6.65
CA THR A 34 5.86 -15.82 5.50
C THR A 34 6.63 -14.68 4.83
N ARG A 35 7.37 -13.87 5.59
CA ARG A 35 8.25 -12.83 5.04
C ARG A 35 9.38 -13.44 4.22
N CYS A 36 10.08 -14.43 4.79
CA CYS A 36 11.22 -15.08 4.12
C CYS A 36 10.83 -15.89 2.88
N CYS A 37 9.67 -16.58 2.91
CA CYS A 37 9.28 -17.47 1.81
C CYS A 37 8.45 -16.80 0.73
N CYS A 38 7.61 -15.82 1.09
CA CYS A 38 6.64 -15.21 0.19
C CYS A 38 7.01 -13.76 -0.20
N GLY A 39 7.90 -13.11 0.56
CA GLY A 39 8.30 -11.71 0.33
C GLY A 39 7.09 -10.78 0.19
N PRO A 40 7.05 -9.90 -0.83
CA PRO A 40 5.96 -8.95 -1.06
C PRO A 40 4.59 -9.59 -1.34
N ARG A 41 4.56 -10.89 -1.57
CA ARG A 41 3.33 -11.66 -1.89
C ARG A 41 2.69 -12.29 -0.67
N ARG A 42 3.31 -12.13 0.50
CA ARG A 42 2.85 -12.74 1.74
C ARG A 42 1.41 -12.38 2.07
N CYS A 43 0.72 -13.29 2.74
CA CYS A 43 -0.45 -12.89 3.50
C CYS A 43 0.05 -12.02 4.66
N LEU A 44 -0.67 -10.97 4.96
CA LEU A 44 -0.31 -10.06 6.02
C LEU A 44 -1.56 -9.48 6.68
N GLU A 45 -1.40 -9.16 7.93
CA GLU A 45 -2.34 -8.41 8.73
C GLU A 45 -1.67 -7.10 9.14
N ILE A 46 -2.42 -6.02 9.16
CA ILE A 46 -1.93 -4.70 9.51
C ILE A 46 -2.87 -4.11 10.56
N ASP A 47 -2.30 -3.69 11.68
CA ASP A 47 -3.02 -2.99 12.73
C ASP A 47 -2.73 -1.49 12.67
N VAL A 48 -3.78 -0.69 12.59
CA VAL A 48 -3.73 0.76 12.72
C VAL A 48 -4.08 1.12 14.15
N LEU A 49 -3.09 1.68 14.84
CA LEU A 49 -3.15 2.00 16.26
C LEU A 49 -3.36 3.49 16.48
N ASP A 50 -4.23 3.85 17.37
CA ASP A 50 -4.40 5.22 17.83
C ASP A 50 -3.26 5.67 18.80
N PHE A 51 -3.38 6.88 19.33
CA PHE A 51 -2.44 7.44 20.31
C PHE A 51 -2.42 6.67 21.64
N THR A 52 -3.45 5.85 21.93
CA THR A 52 -3.51 4.97 23.12
C THR A 52 -2.92 3.57 22.86
N ASN A 53 -2.38 3.34 21.66
CA ASN A 53 -1.90 2.02 21.21
C ASN A 53 -3.03 0.97 21.06
N THR A 54 -4.26 1.43 20.89
CA THR A 54 -5.42 0.56 20.66
C THR A 54 -5.63 0.41 19.16
N ALA A 55 -5.84 -0.84 18.69
CA ALA A 55 -6.14 -1.09 17.29
C ALA A 55 -7.55 -0.58 16.96
N VAL A 56 -7.64 0.40 16.07
CA VAL A 56 -8.90 1.01 15.63
C VAL A 56 -9.31 0.53 14.22
N ILE A 57 -8.33 0.11 13.41
CA ILE A 57 -8.56 -0.49 12.11
C ILE A 57 -7.68 -1.74 12.02
N HIS A 58 -8.23 -2.82 11.52
CA HIS A 58 -7.53 -4.05 11.18
C HIS A 58 -7.68 -4.34 9.70
N ILE A 59 -6.57 -4.61 9.04
CA ILE A 59 -6.53 -4.82 7.60
C ILE A 59 -5.97 -6.21 7.32
N VAL A 60 -6.67 -6.98 6.50
CA VAL A 60 -6.29 -8.36 6.16
C VAL A 60 -6.06 -8.48 4.66
N ARG A 61 -4.89 -8.95 4.29
CA ARG A 61 -4.54 -9.29 2.91
C ARG A 61 -4.30 -10.80 2.80
N PRO A 62 -5.14 -11.55 2.10
CA PRO A 62 -4.92 -12.98 1.89
C PRO A 62 -3.73 -13.24 0.95
N LEU A 63 -3.15 -14.43 1.06
CA LEU A 63 -2.10 -14.87 0.14
C LEU A 63 -2.67 -15.04 -1.26
N ARG A 64 -2.17 -14.26 -2.23
CA ARG A 64 -2.52 -14.39 -3.65
C ARG A 64 -1.30 -14.25 -4.53
N CYS A 65 -1.25 -15.02 -5.62
CA CYS A 65 -0.15 -14.95 -6.58
C CYS A 65 -0.14 -13.59 -7.29
N VAL A 66 1.04 -12.98 -7.42
CA VAL A 66 1.20 -11.66 -8.05
C VAL A 66 1.55 -11.76 -9.55
N HIS A 67 2.01 -12.91 -10.01
CA HIS A 67 2.29 -13.09 -11.44
C HIS A 67 1.01 -13.51 -12.16
N CYS A 68 0.24 -12.52 -12.57
CA CYS A 68 -0.97 -12.90 -13.21
C CYS A 68 -1.36 -12.06 -14.39
N CYS A 69 -1.04 -12.63 -15.50
CA CYS A 69 -1.94 -12.64 -16.64
C CYS A 69 -3.24 -13.45 -16.38
N TRP A 70 -3.44 -13.98 -15.16
CA TRP A 70 -4.54 -14.89 -14.81
C TRP A 70 -5.53 -14.16 -13.92
N PHE A 71 -6.75 -14.07 -14.35
CA PHE A 71 -7.87 -13.39 -13.69
C PHE A 71 -8.17 -13.88 -12.27
N CYS A 72 -7.69 -15.08 -11.90
CA CYS A 72 -7.98 -15.74 -10.62
C CYS A 72 -7.10 -15.30 -9.45
N CYS A 73 -6.06 -14.50 -9.71
CA CYS A 73 -5.05 -14.14 -8.69
C CYS A 73 -4.94 -12.63 -8.44
N LEU A 74 -5.98 -11.88 -8.79
CA LEU A 74 -6.02 -10.43 -8.51
C LEU A 74 -5.99 -10.18 -7.01
N GLN A 75 -5.29 -9.12 -6.61
CA GLN A 75 -5.10 -8.79 -5.21
C GLN A 75 -6.39 -8.28 -4.58
N GLU A 76 -6.58 -8.63 -3.33
CA GLU A 76 -7.66 -8.07 -2.51
C GLU A 76 -7.17 -7.78 -1.09
N MET A 77 -7.89 -6.92 -0.41
CA MET A 77 -7.61 -6.52 0.96
C MET A 77 -8.92 -6.15 1.64
N GLU A 78 -9.15 -6.71 2.82
CA GLU A 78 -10.32 -6.40 3.66
C GLU A 78 -9.95 -5.38 4.72
N VAL A 79 -10.84 -4.45 4.98
CA VAL A 79 -10.70 -3.40 6.00
C VAL A 79 -11.79 -3.55 7.04
N GLN A 80 -11.38 -3.65 8.29
CA GLN A 80 -12.27 -3.79 9.45
C GLN A 80 -12.10 -2.57 10.38
N ALA A 81 -13.19 -1.95 10.78
CA ALA A 81 -13.19 -0.81 11.70
C ALA A 81 -14.49 -0.74 12.51
N PRO A 82 -14.52 -1.08 13.82
CA PRO A 82 -13.39 -1.60 14.61
C PRO A 82 -12.97 -3.02 14.18
N PRO A 83 -11.81 -3.54 14.66
CA PRO A 83 -11.38 -4.91 14.38
C PRO A 83 -12.49 -5.93 14.59
N GLY A 84 -12.69 -6.82 13.62
CA GLY A 84 -13.79 -7.79 13.59
C GLY A 84 -15.05 -7.31 12.85
N THR A 85 -15.16 -6.03 12.48
CA THR A 85 -16.30 -5.49 11.73
C THR A 85 -15.83 -5.05 10.34
N PRO A 86 -16.10 -5.81 9.27
CA PRO A 86 -15.72 -5.41 7.91
C PRO A 86 -16.49 -4.16 7.48
N VAL A 87 -15.77 -3.15 6.99
CA VAL A 87 -16.33 -1.87 6.54
C VAL A 87 -16.06 -1.58 5.07
N ALA A 88 -15.04 -2.22 4.49
CA ALA A 88 -14.75 -2.12 3.06
C ALA A 88 -13.92 -3.29 2.58
N GLN A 89 -13.97 -3.55 1.28
CA GLN A 89 -13.10 -4.48 0.59
C GLN A 89 -12.49 -3.83 -0.64
N ILE A 90 -11.17 -3.91 -0.78
CA ILE A 90 -10.42 -3.41 -1.92
C ILE A 90 -10.12 -4.58 -2.82
N ARG A 91 -10.50 -4.51 -4.10
CA ARG A 91 -10.21 -5.56 -5.08
C ARG A 91 -9.52 -4.98 -6.29
N GLN A 92 -8.41 -5.59 -6.68
CA GLN A 92 -7.76 -5.29 -7.94
C GLN A 92 -8.67 -5.73 -9.10
N ARG A 93 -8.77 -4.89 -10.12
CA ARG A 93 -9.47 -5.22 -11.38
C ARG A 93 -8.43 -5.51 -12.46
N TRP A 94 -8.77 -6.45 -13.32
CA TRP A 94 -7.92 -6.74 -14.47
C TRP A 94 -7.88 -5.55 -15.43
N SER A 95 -6.66 -5.18 -15.84
CA SER A 95 -6.41 -4.13 -16.82
C SER A 95 -5.10 -4.41 -17.56
N ILE A 96 -5.05 -4.11 -18.84
CA ILE A 96 -3.88 -4.35 -19.70
C ILE A 96 -2.80 -3.29 -19.46
N CYS A 97 -3.19 -2.02 -19.28
CA CYS A 97 -2.28 -0.89 -19.39
C CYS A 97 -1.99 -0.17 -18.07
N HIS A 98 -2.83 -0.32 -17.05
CA HIS A 98 -2.68 0.43 -15.79
C HIS A 98 -3.28 -0.33 -14.60
N PRO A 99 -2.75 -0.15 -13.40
CA PRO A 99 -3.34 -0.71 -12.19
C PRO A 99 -4.73 -0.11 -11.96
N TYR A 100 -5.69 -0.97 -11.65
CA TYR A 100 -7.06 -0.56 -11.38
C TYR A 100 -7.59 -1.30 -10.16
N PHE A 101 -8.12 -0.57 -9.18
CA PHE A 101 -8.72 -1.12 -7.98
C PHE A 101 -10.13 -0.56 -7.80
N THR A 102 -11.02 -1.36 -7.24
CA THR A 102 -12.34 -0.91 -6.81
C THR A 102 -12.49 -1.17 -5.32
N ILE A 103 -12.96 -0.18 -4.59
CA ILE A 103 -13.35 -0.29 -3.19
C ILE A 103 -14.83 -0.58 -3.15
N TYR A 104 -15.18 -1.64 -2.42
CA TYR A 104 -16.55 -2.11 -2.21
C TYR A 104 -16.98 -1.84 -0.78
N THR A 105 -18.27 -1.59 -0.60
CA THR A 105 -18.91 -1.57 0.72
C THR A 105 -19.06 -3.00 1.28
N PRO A 106 -19.44 -3.18 2.56
CA PRO A 106 -19.73 -4.50 3.12
C PRO A 106 -20.84 -5.27 2.38
N GLU A 107 -21.75 -4.53 1.73
CA GLU A 107 -22.85 -5.08 0.92
C GLU A 107 -22.42 -5.51 -0.49
N ASP A 108 -21.11 -5.48 -0.77
CA ASP A 108 -20.51 -5.79 -2.08
C ASP A 108 -20.89 -4.79 -3.19
N GLU A 109 -21.23 -3.55 -2.81
CA GLU A 109 -21.51 -2.49 -3.77
C GLU A 109 -20.25 -1.66 -4.06
N PRO A 110 -19.95 -1.37 -5.33
CA PRO A 110 -18.78 -0.54 -5.67
C PRO A 110 -18.99 0.91 -5.22
N ALA A 111 -18.09 1.42 -4.40
CA ALA A 111 -18.11 2.78 -3.87
C ALA A 111 -17.13 3.72 -4.55
N LEU A 112 -15.87 3.32 -4.67
CA LEU A 112 -14.81 4.13 -5.24
C LEU A 112 -13.93 3.30 -6.19
N ASN A 113 -13.31 3.98 -7.13
CA ASN A 113 -12.33 3.41 -8.04
C ASN A 113 -10.98 4.13 -7.89
N LEU A 114 -9.89 3.36 -7.89
CA LEU A 114 -8.53 3.89 -7.97
C LEU A 114 -7.92 3.50 -9.30
N VAL A 115 -7.46 4.48 -10.04
CA VAL A 115 -6.86 4.32 -11.37
C VAL A 115 -5.42 4.77 -11.31
N GLY A 116 -4.50 3.84 -11.48
CA GLY A 116 -3.08 4.12 -11.47
C GLY A 116 -2.55 4.59 -12.84
N PRO A 117 -1.30 5.06 -12.89
CA PRO A 117 -0.64 5.43 -14.14
C PRO A 117 -0.22 4.17 -14.93
N ILE A 118 0.07 4.34 -16.20
CA ILE A 118 0.59 3.27 -17.06
C ILE A 118 1.96 2.78 -16.57
N CYS A 119 2.77 3.70 -16.04
CA CYS A 119 4.07 3.40 -15.44
C CYS A 119 3.99 3.63 -13.93
N THR A 120 4.19 2.58 -13.15
CA THR A 120 4.21 2.63 -11.69
C THR A 120 5.62 2.79 -11.12
N GLU A 121 6.65 2.71 -11.97
CA GLU A 121 8.04 2.90 -11.54
C GLU A 121 8.41 4.39 -11.52
N SER A 122 8.85 4.87 -10.38
CA SER A 122 9.37 6.24 -10.23
C SER A 122 10.71 6.45 -10.99
N VAL A 123 11.40 5.37 -11.34
CA VAL A 123 12.63 5.36 -12.12
C VAL A 123 12.34 4.69 -13.47
N PRO A 124 12.60 5.31 -14.62
CA PRO A 124 13.51 6.44 -14.83
C PRO A 124 12.89 7.85 -14.78
N CYS A 125 11.56 7.96 -14.65
CA CYS A 125 10.87 9.24 -14.83
C CYS A 125 11.11 10.26 -13.71
N LYS A 126 11.61 9.84 -12.53
CA LYS A 126 11.87 10.71 -11.35
C LYS A 126 10.66 11.61 -11.01
N CYS A 127 9.46 11.07 -11.11
CA CYS A 127 8.22 11.79 -10.86
C CYS A 127 7.36 11.06 -9.83
N ASP A 128 6.46 11.80 -9.22
CA ASP A 128 5.48 11.23 -8.30
C ASP A 128 4.56 10.25 -9.02
N VAL A 129 4.27 9.14 -8.37
CA VAL A 129 3.34 8.14 -8.90
C VAL A 129 1.96 8.39 -8.30
N LYS A 130 1.02 8.82 -9.12
CA LYS A 130 -0.31 9.22 -8.71
C LYS A 130 -1.37 8.21 -9.14
N PHE A 131 -2.12 7.70 -8.16
CA PHE A 131 -3.35 6.94 -8.36
C PHE A 131 -4.54 7.85 -8.13
N GLU A 132 -5.38 8.03 -9.13
CA GLU A 132 -6.54 8.89 -9.06
C GLU A 132 -7.71 8.17 -8.38
N VAL A 133 -8.33 8.81 -7.37
CA VAL A 133 -9.54 8.32 -6.70
C VAL A 133 -10.75 8.90 -7.41
N ARG A 134 -11.61 8.02 -7.91
CA ARG A 134 -12.82 8.39 -8.65
C ARG A 134 -14.06 7.77 -8.02
N THR A 135 -15.17 8.46 -8.12
CA THR A 135 -16.49 7.88 -7.83
C THR A 135 -16.83 6.82 -8.88
N THR A 136 -17.87 6.04 -8.63
CA THR A 136 -18.43 5.07 -9.60
C THR A 136 -18.88 5.73 -10.90
N ASN A 137 -19.25 7.01 -10.87
CA ASN A 137 -19.61 7.81 -12.05
C ASN A 137 -18.40 8.38 -12.79
N GLY A 138 -17.17 8.05 -12.36
CA GLY A 138 -15.94 8.49 -13.02
C GLY A 138 -15.44 9.88 -12.63
N VAL A 139 -16.09 10.58 -11.70
CA VAL A 139 -15.65 11.89 -11.21
C VAL A 139 -14.46 11.72 -10.29
N ALA A 140 -13.37 12.41 -10.58
CA ALA A 140 -12.18 12.43 -9.72
C ALA A 140 -12.47 13.24 -8.45
N ILE A 141 -12.23 12.64 -7.28
CA ILE A 141 -12.49 13.23 -5.97
C ILE A 141 -11.23 13.33 -5.10
N GLY A 142 -10.16 12.68 -5.47
CA GLY A 142 -8.91 12.65 -4.69
C GLY A 142 -7.80 11.90 -5.37
N ALA A 143 -6.75 11.61 -4.63
CA ALA A 143 -5.62 10.83 -5.12
C ALA A 143 -4.85 10.16 -3.99
N VAL A 144 -4.21 9.03 -4.32
CA VAL A 144 -3.11 8.43 -3.57
C VAL A 144 -1.84 8.68 -4.37
N THR A 145 -0.90 9.42 -3.81
CA THR A 145 0.33 9.82 -4.49
C THR A 145 1.53 9.34 -3.69
N LYS A 146 2.42 8.58 -4.34
CA LYS A 146 3.75 8.33 -3.79
C LYS A 146 4.65 9.49 -4.17
N GLU A 147 5.18 10.19 -3.17
CA GLU A 147 6.09 11.30 -3.36
C GLU A 147 7.50 10.79 -3.68
N TRP A 148 8.11 11.35 -4.71
CA TRP A 148 9.50 11.11 -5.01
C TRP A 148 10.40 11.93 -4.08
N GLY A 149 11.11 11.26 -3.17
CA GLY A 149 11.96 11.90 -2.15
C GLY A 149 13.23 12.57 -2.65
N GLY A 150 13.55 12.47 -3.95
CA GLY A 150 14.81 12.93 -4.52
C GLY A 150 15.96 11.93 -4.33
N LEU A 151 17.00 12.04 -5.17
CA LEU A 151 18.14 11.09 -5.19
C LEU A 151 18.85 10.95 -3.82
N VAL A 152 18.91 12.02 -3.04
CA VAL A 152 19.62 12.02 -1.75
C VAL A 152 18.80 11.28 -0.69
N LYS A 153 17.46 11.46 -0.68
CA LYS A 153 16.57 10.82 0.31
C LYS A 153 16.43 9.33 0.04
N GLU A 154 16.38 8.92 -1.24
CA GLU A 154 16.32 7.50 -1.63
C GLU A 154 17.60 6.71 -1.32
N TYR A 155 18.77 7.39 -1.17
CA TYR A 155 20.03 6.75 -0.79
C TYR A 155 20.25 6.66 0.72
N PHE A 156 19.60 7.52 1.52
CA PHE A 156 19.89 7.64 2.95
C PHE A 156 18.71 7.31 3.87
N THR A 157 17.50 7.22 3.35
CA THR A 157 16.29 6.87 4.15
C THR A 157 15.35 5.97 3.34
N ASP A 158 15.08 4.78 3.87
CA ASP A 158 14.15 3.79 3.29
C ASP A 158 12.67 4.13 3.58
N THR A 159 12.34 5.41 3.79
CA THR A 159 10.98 5.80 4.16
C THR A 159 10.23 6.35 2.97
N ASP A 160 9.38 5.53 2.37
CA ASP A 160 8.42 5.97 1.36
C ASP A 160 7.35 6.86 1.96
N THR A 161 7.07 7.98 1.31
CA THR A 161 6.04 8.92 1.74
C THR A 161 4.85 8.83 0.78
N PHE A 162 3.69 8.50 1.33
CA PHE A 162 2.42 8.50 0.59
C PHE A 162 1.54 9.66 1.05
N ASN A 163 0.97 10.37 0.09
CA ASN A 163 -0.03 11.40 0.34
C ASN A 163 -1.39 10.89 -0.15
N VAL A 164 -2.37 10.85 0.76
CA VAL A 164 -3.75 10.44 0.44
C VAL A 164 -4.66 11.67 0.57
N SER A 165 -5.15 12.16 -0.56
CA SER A 165 -6.08 13.29 -0.62
C SER A 165 -7.50 12.84 -0.91
N PHE A 166 -8.46 13.39 -0.17
CA PHE A 166 -9.90 13.10 -0.31
C PHE A 166 -10.73 14.26 0.21
N PRO A 167 -12.02 14.40 -0.18
CA PRO A 167 -12.93 15.41 0.34
C PRO A 167 -13.18 15.23 1.84
N LEU A 168 -13.42 16.32 2.55
CA LEU A 168 -13.70 16.30 3.99
C LEU A 168 -14.98 15.53 4.33
N ASP A 169 -15.98 15.62 3.47
CA ASP A 169 -17.31 15.01 3.58
C ASP A 169 -17.36 13.54 3.14
N LEU A 170 -16.23 12.98 2.69
CA LEU A 170 -16.15 11.55 2.39
C LEU A 170 -16.44 10.71 3.64
N ASP A 171 -17.18 9.63 3.48
CA ASP A 171 -17.49 8.68 4.56
C ASP A 171 -16.22 8.17 5.26
N VAL A 172 -16.30 7.98 6.59
CA VAL A 172 -15.15 7.58 7.42
C VAL A 172 -14.62 6.20 7.03
N ASN A 173 -15.50 5.26 6.68
CA ASN A 173 -15.12 3.92 6.26
C ASN A 173 -14.36 3.97 4.92
N MET A 174 -14.79 4.86 4.02
CA MET A 174 -14.10 5.07 2.74
C MET A 174 -12.74 5.75 2.93
N LYS A 175 -12.57 6.64 3.92
CA LYS A 175 -11.26 7.20 4.30
C LYS A 175 -10.31 6.11 4.82
N ALA A 176 -10.81 5.21 5.68
CA ALA A 176 -10.05 4.04 6.15
C ALA A 176 -9.66 3.11 4.98
N ALA A 177 -10.58 2.87 4.06
CA ALA A 177 -10.32 2.08 2.87
C ALA A 177 -9.28 2.72 1.93
N LEU A 178 -9.27 4.04 1.77
CA LEU A 178 -8.26 4.74 0.98
C LEU A 178 -6.86 4.65 1.61
N MET A 179 -6.77 4.71 2.93
CA MET A 179 -5.51 4.48 3.64
C MET A 179 -5.02 3.05 3.43
N ALA A 180 -5.90 2.05 3.55
CA ALA A 180 -5.57 0.65 3.26
C ALA A 180 -5.17 0.43 1.79
N ALA A 181 -5.80 1.15 0.86
CA ALA A 181 -5.44 1.11 -0.56
C ALA A 181 -4.03 1.67 -0.81
N ALA A 182 -3.62 2.72 -0.10
CA ALA A 182 -2.24 3.24 -0.18
C ALA A 182 -1.23 2.18 0.27
N LEU A 183 -1.49 1.47 1.36
CA LEU A 183 -0.65 0.36 1.81
C LEU A 183 -0.62 -0.79 0.79
N LEU A 184 -1.77 -1.18 0.22
CA LEU A 184 -1.81 -2.21 -0.82
C LEU A 184 -0.98 -1.83 -2.05
N ILE A 185 -1.03 -0.56 -2.47
CA ILE A 185 -0.25 -0.02 -3.58
C ILE A 185 1.25 -0.10 -3.26
N ASP A 186 1.66 0.25 -2.02
CA ASP A 186 3.03 0.14 -1.57
C ASP A 186 3.55 -1.29 -1.67
N TYR A 187 2.86 -2.24 -1.05
CA TYR A 187 3.22 -3.67 -1.10
C TYR A 187 3.26 -4.26 -2.51
N MET A 188 2.42 -3.77 -3.43
CA MET A 188 2.36 -4.31 -4.78
C MET A 188 3.44 -3.78 -5.71
N PHE A 189 3.77 -2.50 -5.60
CA PHE A 189 4.56 -1.81 -6.63
C PHE A 189 5.90 -1.29 -6.14
N PHE A 190 6.03 -1.01 -4.83
CA PHE A 190 7.20 -0.30 -4.31
C PHE A 190 8.07 -1.17 -3.42
N GLU A 191 7.53 -2.05 -2.61
CA GLU A 191 8.31 -2.94 -1.74
C GLU A 191 9.36 -3.79 -2.52
N ARG A 192 9.06 -4.19 -3.77
CA ARG A 192 10.00 -4.95 -4.62
C ARG A 192 11.22 -4.16 -5.10
N ALA A 193 11.13 -2.84 -5.15
CA ALA A 193 12.23 -2.01 -5.61
C ALA A 193 13.43 -2.07 -4.64
N TYR A 194 13.19 -2.39 -3.38
CA TYR A 194 14.23 -2.50 -2.35
C TYR A 194 14.98 -3.83 -2.43
N ALA A 195 14.29 -4.96 -2.58
CA ALA A 195 14.92 -6.29 -2.70
C ALA A 195 15.87 -6.41 -3.90
N GLY A 196 15.66 -5.64 -4.96
CA GLY A 196 16.54 -5.63 -6.14
C GLY A 196 17.72 -4.66 -6.06
N LYS A 197 17.77 -3.77 -5.06
CA LYS A 197 18.90 -2.82 -4.87
C LYS A 197 20.06 -3.42 -4.06
N GLU A 198 19.81 -4.37 -3.18
CA GLU A 198 20.84 -5.03 -2.39
C GLU A 198 21.82 -5.88 -3.23
N ASP A 199 21.40 -6.40 -4.39
CA ASP A 199 22.25 -7.19 -5.29
C ASP A 199 23.19 -6.34 -6.16
N ARG A 200 23.12 -5.01 -6.08
CA ARG A 200 24.04 -4.11 -6.81
C ARG A 200 25.00 -3.39 -5.87
N VAL A 201 25.85 -4.13 -5.18
CA VAL A 201 27.04 -3.55 -4.56
C VAL A 201 28.05 -3.27 -5.69
N PRO A 202 28.39 -2.02 -6.01
CA PRO A 202 29.45 -1.72 -6.96
C PRO A 202 30.80 -1.95 -6.27
N GLY A 203 31.45 -3.03 -6.63
CA GLY A 203 32.83 -3.19 -6.24
C GLY A 203 33.27 -4.58 -5.82
N MET A 204 33.34 -5.49 -6.79
CA MET A 204 34.34 -6.55 -6.82
C MET A 204 34.55 -6.97 -8.28
N ALA A 205 35.20 -6.10 -9.05
CA ALA A 205 35.95 -6.53 -10.21
C ALA A 205 37.42 -6.50 -9.77
N GLY A 206 37.97 -7.66 -9.57
CA GLY A 206 39.39 -7.95 -9.33
C GLY A 206 39.71 -9.27 -9.97
#